data_a3f91b4ace177ab3073eb53c4397c5bc
#
_entry.id   a3f91b4ace177ab3073eb53c4397c5bc
#
_cell.length_a   1.000
_cell.length_b   1.000
_cell.length_c   1.000
_cell.angle_alpha   90.00
_cell.angle_beta   90.00
_cell.angle_gamma   90.00
#
_symmetry.space_group_name_H-M   'P 1'
#
loop_
_entity.id
_entity.type
_entity.pdbx_description
1 polymer ?
#
loop_
_entity_poly.entity_id
_entity_poly.type
_entity_poly.pdbx_seq_one_letter_code
_entity_poly.pdbx_strand_id
1 'polypeptide(L)'
;MNDTVLLLVGHGSRKREGNKEILHFAAQWRERHPGWRIETCFIEHADVLLDEGLDRAARDTRHVLAIPLILNAAGHVKMELPAALARARARHPGVGFACTRHLGMGREIFAVLRGQLDRLMRQLAMPDPQTTGVVLLGRGSSDAGANGELARMARWIFEDGDHELVDLAFTGVTWPRLETVVQRQARLGMTQVCIVPAYLFTGVLMERIHAQVERLQHQYPQVAFALGTHFGFDEGIFNLLDARVAEGCAGLADAAAAHGLLECDGCRYRLAAEDEHLHDHSHAACHHSHLDVDHAHDADHGCTAGHGAHAGAHPHSAHV
;
A
#
# COMPACT_ATOMS: atom_id res chain seq x y z
N MET A 1 21.47 9.62 20.69
CA MET A 1 21.31 8.64 19.59
C MET A 1 22.56 7.80 19.29
N ASN A 2 23.67 8.02 19.99
CA ASN A 2 24.94 7.30 19.70
C ASN A 2 24.88 5.77 19.87
N ASP A 3 23.91 5.24 20.62
CA ASP A 3 23.76 3.81 20.92
C ASP A 3 22.51 3.18 20.25
N THR A 4 21.91 3.87 19.29
CA THR A 4 20.69 3.39 18.60
C THR A 4 20.93 3.35 17.09
N VAL A 5 20.61 2.20 16.48
CA VAL A 5 20.55 2.03 15.03
C VAL A 5 19.10 2.13 14.56
N LEU A 6 18.85 2.93 13.55
CA LEU A 6 17.59 3.04 12.88
C LEU A 6 17.56 2.04 11.72
N LEU A 7 16.63 1.08 11.76
CA LEU A 7 16.47 0.09 10.70
C LEU A 7 15.25 0.46 9.85
N LEU A 8 15.48 1.08 8.69
CA LEU A 8 14.43 1.37 7.73
C LEU A 8 13.97 0.07 7.07
N VAL A 9 12.69 -0.25 7.19
CA VAL A 9 12.10 -1.49 6.69
C VAL A 9 11.23 -1.19 5.49
N GLY A 10 11.70 -1.51 4.28
CA GLY A 10 10.93 -1.44 3.05
C GLY A 10 10.08 -2.70 2.82
N HIS A 11 9.00 -2.60 2.06
CA HIS A 11 8.22 -3.79 1.70
C HIS A 11 9.04 -4.75 0.81
N GLY A 12 9.75 -4.19 -0.15
CA GLY A 12 10.40 -4.92 -1.22
C GLY A 12 9.54 -5.05 -2.47
N SER A 13 10.19 -5.25 -3.60
CA SER A 13 9.58 -5.31 -4.91
C SER A 13 10.25 -6.39 -5.77
N ARG A 14 9.47 -7.15 -6.54
CA ARG A 14 10.00 -8.07 -7.56
C ARG A 14 10.78 -7.35 -8.66
N LYS A 15 10.52 -6.05 -8.86
CA LYS A 15 11.34 -5.19 -9.72
C LYS A 15 12.48 -4.56 -8.91
N ARG A 16 13.70 -4.74 -9.38
CA ARG A 16 14.90 -4.19 -8.75
C ARG A 16 14.89 -2.66 -8.66
N GLU A 17 14.23 -2.00 -9.61
CA GLU A 17 14.09 -0.54 -9.64
C GLU A 17 13.37 0.00 -8.40
N GLY A 18 12.29 -0.66 -7.96
CA GLY A 18 11.59 -0.27 -6.74
C GLY A 18 12.45 -0.41 -5.48
N ASN A 19 13.26 -1.47 -5.40
CA ASN A 19 14.20 -1.64 -4.28
C ASN A 19 15.32 -0.60 -4.33
N LYS A 20 15.82 -0.25 -5.52
CA LYS A 20 16.83 0.80 -5.69
C LYS A 20 16.30 2.18 -5.26
N GLU A 21 15.04 2.50 -5.54
CA GLU A 21 14.44 3.75 -5.08
C GLU A 21 14.37 3.82 -3.55
N ILE A 22 14.00 2.73 -2.87
CA ILE A 22 14.01 2.67 -1.41
C ILE A 22 15.43 2.85 -0.86
N LEU A 23 16.44 2.23 -1.48
CA LEU A 23 17.84 2.42 -1.09
C LEU A 23 18.31 3.85 -1.36
N HIS A 24 17.89 4.47 -2.46
CA HIS A 24 18.18 5.87 -2.77
C HIS A 24 17.51 6.82 -1.77
N PHE A 25 16.26 6.56 -1.43
CA PHE A 25 15.55 7.27 -0.37
C PHE A 25 16.32 7.19 0.97
N ALA A 26 16.74 5.97 1.35
CA ALA A 26 17.53 5.76 2.56
C ALA A 26 18.87 6.52 2.53
N ALA A 27 19.51 6.62 1.35
CA ALA A 27 20.74 7.42 1.19
C ALA A 27 20.48 8.91 1.42
N GLN A 28 19.43 9.47 0.80
CA GLN A 28 19.03 10.87 1.03
C GLN A 28 18.68 11.14 2.50
N TRP A 29 18.02 10.18 3.15
CA TRP A 29 17.68 10.31 4.56
C TRP A 29 18.91 10.29 5.47
N ARG A 30 19.94 9.47 5.14
CA ARG A 30 21.26 9.52 5.82
C ARG A 30 21.96 10.86 5.64
N GLU A 31 21.91 11.44 4.43
CA GLU A 31 22.51 12.75 4.15
C GLU A 31 21.86 13.87 4.97
N ARG A 32 20.56 13.79 5.23
CA ARG A 32 19.84 14.73 6.10
C ARG A 32 20.24 14.60 7.58
N HIS A 33 20.65 13.41 7.99
CA HIS A 33 20.95 13.07 9.38
C HIS A 33 22.33 12.42 9.54
N PRO A 34 23.44 13.16 9.33
CA PRO A 34 24.79 12.58 9.35
C PRO A 34 25.18 11.95 10.70
N GLY A 35 24.49 12.33 11.79
CA GLY A 35 24.70 11.75 13.14
C GLY A 35 23.88 10.49 13.43
N TRP A 36 23.05 10.02 12.49
CA TRP A 36 22.24 8.83 12.65
C TRP A 36 22.86 7.65 11.94
N ARG A 37 22.88 6.50 12.62
CA ARG A 37 23.22 5.23 11.96
C ARG A 37 21.94 4.61 11.41
N ILE A 38 21.77 4.65 10.07
CA ILE A 38 20.59 4.16 9.36
C ILE A 38 20.99 2.96 8.51
N GLU A 39 20.43 1.79 8.83
CA GLU A 39 20.48 0.56 8.04
C GLU A 39 19.17 0.38 7.28
N THR A 40 19.17 -0.48 6.26
CA THR A 40 17.97 -0.73 5.44
C THR A 40 17.81 -2.22 5.21
N CYS A 41 16.60 -2.71 5.40
CA CYS A 41 16.21 -4.08 5.03
C CYS A 41 14.82 -4.11 4.41
N PHE A 42 14.39 -5.28 3.99
CA PHE A 42 13.13 -5.48 3.29
C PHE A 42 12.36 -6.66 3.88
N ILE A 43 11.05 -6.63 3.72
CA ILE A 43 10.20 -7.75 4.11
C ILE A 43 10.38 -8.90 3.12
N GLU A 44 10.36 -8.59 1.80
CA GLU A 44 10.45 -9.60 0.74
C GLU A 44 11.19 -9.07 -0.50
N HIS A 45 11.52 -9.95 -1.43
CA HIS A 45 12.01 -9.64 -2.79
C HIS A 45 13.24 -8.71 -2.86
N ALA A 46 14.14 -8.82 -1.91
CA ALA A 46 15.40 -8.07 -1.88
C ALA A 46 16.53 -8.89 -1.24
N ASP A 47 17.78 -8.41 -1.38
CA ASP A 47 18.97 -9.14 -0.92
C ASP A 47 19.06 -9.19 0.62
N VAL A 48 18.70 -8.09 1.30
CA VAL A 48 18.73 -8.01 2.78
C VAL A 48 17.33 -8.09 3.33
N LEU A 49 16.95 -9.24 3.84
CA LEU A 49 15.64 -9.46 4.46
C LEU A 49 15.65 -9.11 5.96
N LEU A 50 14.48 -9.18 6.61
CA LEU A 50 14.25 -8.75 7.99
C LEU A 50 15.25 -9.34 8.98
N ASP A 51 15.42 -10.67 9.02
CA ASP A 51 16.30 -11.32 10.00
C ASP A 51 17.76 -10.88 9.81
N GLU A 52 18.24 -10.84 8.59
CA GLU A 52 19.59 -10.37 8.28
C GLU A 52 19.77 -8.88 8.59
N GLY A 53 18.75 -8.04 8.25
CA GLY A 53 18.77 -6.62 8.54
C GLY A 53 18.81 -6.34 10.05
N LEU A 54 18.03 -7.06 10.84
CA LEU A 54 18.03 -6.98 12.29
C LEU A 54 19.38 -7.43 12.88
N ASP A 55 19.96 -8.52 12.38
CA ASP A 55 21.28 -9.01 12.84
C ASP A 55 22.41 -8.04 12.47
N ARG A 56 22.36 -7.39 11.30
CA ARG A 56 23.32 -6.33 10.92
C ARG A 56 23.16 -5.09 11.81
N ALA A 57 21.92 -4.66 12.04
CA ALA A 57 21.62 -3.49 12.86
C ALA A 57 22.01 -3.70 14.33
N ALA A 58 21.95 -4.94 14.84
CA ALA A 58 22.28 -5.27 16.22
C ALA A 58 23.80 -5.22 16.53
N ARG A 59 24.67 -5.06 15.53
CA ARG A 59 26.12 -4.99 15.74
C ARG A 59 26.50 -3.66 16.36
N ASP A 60 27.30 -3.73 17.41
CA ASP A 60 27.90 -2.56 18.08
C ASP A 60 26.87 -1.47 18.47
N THR A 61 25.70 -1.90 18.98
CA THR A 61 24.64 -1.01 19.45
C THR A 61 23.91 -1.58 20.67
N ARG A 62 23.27 -0.69 21.41
CA ARG A 62 22.38 -1.09 22.53
C ARG A 62 20.92 -1.18 22.11
N HIS A 63 20.53 -0.45 21.07
CA HIS A 63 19.14 -0.39 20.65
C HIS A 63 19.02 -0.41 19.12
N VAL A 64 18.02 -1.12 18.64
CA VAL A 64 17.58 -1.10 17.25
C VAL A 64 16.13 -0.61 17.21
N LEU A 65 15.88 0.45 16.47
CA LEU A 65 14.54 0.97 16.19
C LEU A 65 14.17 0.66 14.74
N ALA A 66 13.29 -0.31 14.56
CA ALA A 66 12.74 -0.64 13.24
C ALA A 66 11.67 0.40 12.83
N ILE A 67 11.75 0.89 11.60
CA ILE A 67 10.89 1.94 11.07
C ILE A 67 10.29 1.46 9.75
N PRO A 68 9.00 1.04 9.74
CA PRO A 68 8.34 0.56 8.54
C PRO A 68 8.07 1.71 7.56
N LEU A 69 8.72 1.68 6.39
CA LEU A 69 8.48 2.60 5.29
C LEU A 69 7.30 2.09 4.44
N ILE A 70 6.12 2.08 5.04
CA ILE A 70 4.91 1.46 4.53
C ILE A 70 3.70 2.33 4.88
N LEU A 71 2.83 2.59 3.89
CA LEU A 71 1.64 3.42 4.09
C LEU A 71 0.58 2.72 4.95
N ASN A 72 0.22 1.50 4.59
CA ASN A 72 -0.84 0.74 5.24
C ASN A 72 -0.30 -0.59 5.75
N ALA A 73 -0.52 -0.88 7.01
CA ALA A 73 -0.21 -2.19 7.57
C ALA A 73 -1.22 -3.22 7.03
N ALA A 74 -0.76 -4.07 6.10
CA ALA A 74 -1.47 -5.28 5.69
C ALA A 74 -0.75 -6.53 6.26
N GLY A 75 -1.29 -7.73 6.00
CA GLY A 75 -0.89 -8.98 6.64
C GLY A 75 0.62 -9.18 6.89
N HIS A 76 1.46 -8.97 5.88
CA HIS A 76 2.92 -9.13 6.03
C HIS A 76 3.53 -8.23 7.10
N VAL A 77 3.12 -6.95 7.18
CA VAL A 77 3.62 -6.01 8.19
C VAL A 77 3.12 -6.37 9.58
N LYS A 78 1.85 -6.79 9.67
CA LYS A 78 1.21 -7.15 10.94
C LYS A 78 1.76 -8.44 11.53
N MET A 79 2.27 -9.36 10.70
CA MET A 79 2.69 -10.69 11.09
C MET A 79 4.22 -10.86 11.07
N GLU A 80 4.87 -10.53 9.96
CA GLU A 80 6.28 -10.88 9.75
C GLU A 80 7.23 -9.99 10.53
N LEU A 81 6.94 -8.69 10.64
CA LEU A 81 7.82 -7.77 11.34
C LEU A 81 7.84 -8.03 12.86
N PRO A 82 6.71 -8.22 13.56
CA PRO A 82 6.72 -8.61 14.98
C PRO A 82 7.41 -9.95 15.23
N ALA A 83 7.16 -10.94 14.36
CA ALA A 83 7.81 -12.25 14.48
C ALA A 83 9.33 -12.16 14.29
N ALA A 84 9.81 -11.38 13.32
CA ALA A 84 11.24 -11.15 13.11
C ALA A 84 11.88 -10.42 14.30
N LEU A 85 11.21 -9.43 14.88
CA LEU A 85 11.67 -8.74 16.08
C LEU A 85 11.76 -9.68 17.28
N ALA A 86 10.77 -10.57 17.45
CA ALA A 86 10.80 -11.58 18.52
C ALA A 86 12.01 -12.53 18.36
N ARG A 87 12.28 -13.02 17.14
CA ARG A 87 13.45 -13.83 16.85
C ARG A 87 14.77 -13.07 17.09
N ALA A 88 14.84 -11.80 16.69
CA ALA A 88 16.03 -10.97 16.90
C ALA A 88 16.31 -10.76 18.39
N ARG A 89 15.29 -10.49 19.22
CA ARG A 89 15.43 -10.41 20.68
C ARG A 89 16.01 -11.70 21.29
N ALA A 90 15.57 -12.85 20.78
CA ALA A 90 16.11 -14.14 21.25
C ALA A 90 17.58 -14.35 20.83
N ARG A 91 17.99 -13.92 19.63
CA ARG A 91 19.39 -14.03 19.15
C ARG A 91 20.33 -13.01 19.80
N HIS A 92 19.83 -11.83 20.17
CA HIS A 92 20.63 -10.72 20.68
C HIS A 92 20.10 -10.22 22.04
N PRO A 93 20.22 -10.99 23.12
CA PRO A 93 19.60 -10.66 24.42
C PRO A 93 20.16 -9.39 25.07
N GLY A 94 21.31 -8.88 24.62
CA GLY A 94 21.92 -7.63 25.09
C GLY A 94 21.47 -6.38 24.31
N VAL A 95 20.61 -6.52 23.28
CA VAL A 95 20.17 -5.43 22.42
C VAL A 95 18.66 -5.21 22.59
N GLY A 96 18.25 -3.97 22.85
CA GLY A 96 16.85 -3.57 22.89
C GLY A 96 16.30 -3.37 21.48
N PHE A 97 15.22 -4.08 21.12
CA PHE A 97 14.53 -3.92 19.84
C PHE A 97 13.17 -3.27 20.03
N ALA A 98 12.92 -2.19 19.32
CA ALA A 98 11.62 -1.53 19.24
C ALA A 98 11.22 -1.32 17.76
N CYS A 99 9.93 -1.02 17.55
CA CYS A 99 9.40 -0.72 16.23
C CYS A 99 8.48 0.51 16.33
N THR A 100 8.60 1.42 15.39
CA THR A 100 7.65 2.52 15.27
C THR A 100 6.37 2.06 14.58
N ARG A 101 5.33 2.86 14.66
CA ARG A 101 4.18 2.70 13.77
C ARG A 101 4.64 2.85 12.32
N HIS A 102 3.92 2.23 11.39
CA HIS A 102 4.05 2.50 9.95
C HIS A 102 3.68 3.97 9.64
N LEU A 103 3.90 4.42 8.41
CA LEU A 103 3.60 5.80 8.03
C LEU A 103 2.14 6.17 8.32
N GLY A 104 1.21 5.27 7.99
CA GLY A 104 -0.22 5.48 8.15
C GLY A 104 -0.78 6.41 7.08
N MET A 105 -2.11 6.58 7.09
CA MET A 105 -2.83 7.51 6.20
C MET A 105 -3.37 8.67 7.04
N GLY A 106 -2.43 9.44 7.63
CA GLY A 106 -2.73 10.60 8.48
C GLY A 106 -2.76 11.92 7.70
N ARG A 107 -2.75 13.04 8.45
CA ARG A 107 -2.79 14.39 7.88
C ARG A 107 -1.56 14.72 7.04
N GLU A 108 -0.42 14.16 7.37
CA GLU A 108 0.83 14.35 6.64
C GLU A 108 0.73 13.75 5.24
N ILE A 109 0.22 12.52 5.13
CA ILE A 109 -0.03 11.86 3.83
C ILE A 109 -1.14 12.59 3.06
N PHE A 110 -2.18 13.06 3.76
CA PHE A 110 -3.21 13.90 3.14
C PHE A 110 -2.59 15.14 2.50
N ALA A 111 -1.71 15.87 3.19
CA ALA A 111 -1.05 17.06 2.66
C ALA A 111 -0.20 16.74 1.40
N VAL A 112 0.49 15.61 1.38
CA VAL A 112 1.25 15.13 0.21
C VAL A 112 0.32 14.85 -0.97
N LEU A 113 -0.78 14.10 -0.74
CA LEU A 113 -1.76 13.78 -1.78
C LEU A 113 -2.46 15.04 -2.32
N ARG A 114 -2.81 15.97 -1.44
CA ARG A 114 -3.38 17.25 -1.81
C ARG A 114 -2.41 18.07 -2.68
N GLY A 115 -1.15 18.19 -2.24
CA GLY A 115 -0.12 18.86 -3.03
C GLY A 115 0.12 18.19 -4.39
N GLN A 116 -0.02 16.87 -4.49
CA GLN A 116 0.03 16.17 -5.77
C GLN A 116 -1.17 16.54 -6.66
N LEU A 117 -2.39 16.55 -6.10
CA LEU A 117 -3.60 16.97 -6.83
C LEU A 117 -3.46 18.41 -7.34
N ASP A 118 -2.97 19.34 -6.53
CA ASP A 118 -2.73 20.72 -6.93
C ASP A 118 -1.73 20.83 -8.11
N ARG A 119 -0.69 19.97 -8.11
CA ARG A 119 0.25 19.89 -9.24
C ARG A 119 -0.43 19.38 -10.51
N LEU A 120 -1.31 18.37 -10.40
CA LEU A 120 -2.05 17.82 -11.53
C LEU A 120 -3.03 18.83 -12.10
N MET A 121 -3.76 19.54 -11.26
CA MET A 121 -4.67 20.62 -11.70
C MET A 121 -3.92 21.68 -12.51
N ARG A 122 -2.69 22.06 -12.10
CA ARG A 122 -1.88 23.02 -12.87
C ARG A 122 -1.35 22.48 -14.21
N GLN A 123 -1.37 21.17 -14.44
CA GLN A 123 -0.99 20.55 -15.71
C GLN A 123 -2.14 20.57 -16.74
N LEU A 124 -3.37 20.71 -16.28
CA LEU A 124 -4.54 20.82 -17.16
C LEU A 124 -4.57 22.18 -17.87
N ALA A 125 -4.98 22.18 -19.12
CA ALA A 125 -5.03 23.42 -19.93
C ALA A 125 -6.06 24.43 -19.39
N MET A 126 -7.18 23.92 -18.86
CA MET A 126 -8.28 24.73 -18.29
C MET A 126 -8.75 24.09 -17.00
N PRO A 127 -7.99 24.23 -15.90
CA PRO A 127 -8.32 23.58 -14.64
C PRO A 127 -9.59 24.18 -14.03
N ASP A 128 -10.62 23.33 -13.88
CA ASP A 128 -11.87 23.67 -13.23
C ASP A 128 -12.28 22.50 -12.32
N PRO A 129 -12.31 22.67 -11.00
CA PRO A 129 -12.67 21.60 -10.07
C PRO A 129 -14.07 21.03 -10.31
N GLN A 130 -15.01 21.84 -10.77
CA GLN A 130 -16.39 21.40 -11.00
C GLN A 130 -16.54 20.43 -12.19
N THR A 131 -15.63 20.50 -13.14
CA THR A 131 -15.60 19.62 -14.33
C THR A 131 -14.44 18.64 -14.32
N THR A 132 -13.63 18.65 -13.25
CA THR A 132 -12.49 17.75 -13.05
C THR A 132 -12.82 16.72 -11.98
N GLY A 133 -13.00 15.46 -12.38
CA GLY A 133 -13.09 14.35 -11.45
C GLY A 133 -11.72 13.99 -10.88
N VAL A 134 -11.70 13.61 -9.61
CA VAL A 134 -10.48 13.12 -8.94
C VAL A 134 -10.63 11.63 -8.68
N VAL A 135 -9.61 10.85 -9.00
CA VAL A 135 -9.52 9.42 -8.68
C VAL A 135 -8.31 9.18 -7.79
N LEU A 136 -8.55 8.94 -6.50
CA LEU A 136 -7.51 8.45 -5.61
C LEU A 136 -7.30 6.96 -5.90
N LEU A 137 -6.08 6.59 -6.34
CA LEU A 137 -5.80 5.25 -6.85
C LEU A 137 -4.85 4.50 -5.92
N GLY A 138 -5.34 3.44 -5.28
CA GLY A 138 -4.55 2.56 -4.44
C GLY A 138 -4.30 1.18 -5.05
N ARG A 139 -3.45 0.40 -4.37
CA ARG A 139 -3.22 -1.00 -4.73
C ARG A 139 -4.46 -1.86 -4.51
N GLY A 140 -5.15 -1.61 -3.41
CA GLY A 140 -6.15 -2.50 -2.84
C GLY A 140 -5.53 -3.53 -1.89
N SER A 141 -6.35 -4.01 -0.98
CA SER A 141 -5.99 -5.00 0.04
C SER A 141 -7.16 -5.95 0.29
N SER A 142 -6.88 -7.18 0.74
CA SER A 142 -7.88 -8.07 1.35
C SER A 142 -8.32 -7.57 2.74
N ASP A 143 -7.53 -6.71 3.36
CA ASP A 143 -7.86 -6.04 4.62
C ASP A 143 -8.78 -4.84 4.35
N ALA A 144 -10.04 -4.94 4.79
CA ALA A 144 -11.05 -3.89 4.64
C ALA A 144 -10.66 -2.60 5.39
N GLY A 145 -9.92 -2.70 6.50
CA GLY A 145 -9.40 -1.55 7.23
C GLY A 145 -8.43 -0.73 6.40
N ALA A 146 -7.47 -1.38 5.72
CA ALA A 146 -6.52 -0.72 4.82
C ALA A 146 -7.21 -0.03 3.64
N ASN A 147 -8.27 -0.64 3.08
CA ASN A 147 -9.08 -0.01 2.04
C ASN A 147 -9.89 1.18 2.60
N GLY A 148 -10.40 1.07 3.83
CA GLY A 148 -11.11 2.12 4.54
C GLY A 148 -10.26 3.36 4.83
N GLU A 149 -8.97 3.18 5.15
CA GLU A 149 -8.02 4.28 5.32
C GLU A 149 -7.89 5.10 4.03
N LEU A 150 -7.79 4.43 2.88
CA LEU A 150 -7.73 5.13 1.59
C LEU A 150 -9.05 5.81 1.22
N ALA A 151 -10.19 5.21 1.56
CA ALA A 151 -11.50 5.83 1.39
C ALA A 151 -11.64 7.11 2.24
N ARG A 152 -11.10 7.11 3.46
CA ARG A 152 -11.02 8.30 4.30
C ARG A 152 -10.19 9.41 3.65
N MET A 153 -9.07 9.09 3.01
CA MET A 153 -8.28 10.07 2.27
C MET A 153 -9.06 10.68 1.11
N ALA A 154 -9.77 9.86 0.34
CA ALA A 154 -10.63 10.37 -0.74
C ALA A 154 -11.72 11.31 -0.19
N ARG A 155 -12.34 10.97 0.94
CA ARG A 155 -13.31 11.83 1.60
C ARG A 155 -12.69 13.15 2.09
N TRP A 156 -11.51 13.12 2.65
CA TRP A 156 -10.81 14.34 3.08
C TRP A 156 -10.44 15.24 1.89
N ILE A 157 -10.02 14.66 0.76
CA ILE A 157 -9.76 15.43 -0.47
C ILE A 157 -11.04 16.11 -0.96
N PHE A 158 -12.18 15.42 -0.90
CA PHE A 158 -13.47 15.98 -1.25
C PHE A 158 -13.87 17.15 -0.34
N GLU A 159 -13.73 16.98 0.99
CA GLU A 159 -14.09 18.02 1.98
C GLU A 159 -13.19 19.25 1.94
N ASP A 160 -11.94 19.09 1.51
CA ASP A 160 -10.94 20.17 1.48
C ASP A 160 -10.89 20.91 0.14
N GLY A 161 -11.60 20.41 -0.87
CA GLY A 161 -11.60 20.97 -2.23
C GLY A 161 -12.98 21.30 -2.76
N ASP A 162 -13.01 21.91 -3.94
CA ASP A 162 -14.24 22.28 -4.65
C ASP A 162 -14.61 21.27 -5.76
N HIS A 163 -13.99 20.09 -5.76
CA HIS A 163 -14.25 19.04 -6.75
C HIS A 163 -15.64 18.41 -6.53
N GLU A 164 -16.45 18.34 -7.58
CA GLU A 164 -17.76 17.71 -7.52
C GLU A 164 -17.67 16.18 -7.33
N LEU A 165 -16.64 15.56 -7.92
CA LEU A 165 -16.42 14.10 -7.84
C LEU A 165 -15.01 13.78 -7.37
N VAL A 166 -14.92 13.12 -6.23
CA VAL A 166 -13.69 12.49 -5.73
C VAL A 166 -13.99 11.03 -5.42
N ASP A 167 -13.45 10.14 -6.22
CA ASP A 167 -13.67 8.71 -6.14
C ASP A 167 -12.42 7.95 -5.73
N LEU A 168 -12.63 6.76 -5.19
CA LEU A 168 -11.60 5.78 -4.89
C LEU A 168 -11.58 4.70 -5.96
N ALA A 169 -10.37 4.33 -6.44
CA ALA A 169 -10.16 3.18 -7.31
C ALA A 169 -8.98 2.35 -6.86
N PHE A 170 -8.94 1.09 -7.32
CA PHE A 170 -7.88 0.15 -7.00
C PHE A 170 -7.27 -0.50 -8.25
N THR A 171 -5.95 -0.71 -8.23
CA THR A 171 -5.25 -1.38 -9.31
C THR A 171 -5.36 -2.91 -9.23
N GLY A 172 -5.65 -3.46 -8.05
CA GLY A 172 -5.74 -4.90 -7.83
C GLY A 172 -6.55 -5.25 -6.57
N VAL A 173 -6.63 -6.52 -6.25
CA VAL A 173 -7.18 -7.13 -5.03
C VAL A 173 -8.65 -6.83 -4.77
N THR A 174 -9.10 -5.57 -4.80
CA THR A 174 -10.47 -5.14 -4.50
C THR A 174 -11.03 -4.20 -5.56
N TRP A 175 -12.27 -3.74 -5.42
CA TRP A 175 -13.04 -2.91 -6.34
C TRP A 175 -13.43 -1.59 -5.68
N PRO A 176 -13.75 -0.54 -6.52
CA PRO A 176 -13.82 -0.51 -7.98
C PRO A 176 -12.45 -0.39 -8.66
N ARG A 177 -12.34 -0.82 -9.92
CA ARG A 177 -11.15 -0.66 -10.75
C ARG A 177 -11.12 0.74 -11.38
N LEU A 178 -9.92 1.19 -11.77
CA LEU A 178 -9.71 2.51 -12.36
C LEU A 178 -10.63 2.76 -13.56
N GLU A 179 -10.74 1.80 -14.47
CA GLU A 179 -11.58 1.91 -15.67
C GLU A 179 -13.06 2.12 -15.32
N THR A 180 -13.54 1.41 -14.31
CA THR A 180 -14.93 1.53 -13.86
C THR A 180 -15.21 2.92 -13.30
N VAL A 181 -14.28 3.48 -12.54
CA VAL A 181 -14.43 4.81 -11.95
C VAL A 181 -14.35 5.89 -13.02
N VAL A 182 -13.36 5.83 -13.91
CA VAL A 182 -13.24 6.77 -15.04
C VAL A 182 -14.51 6.73 -15.91
N GLN A 183 -15.04 5.54 -16.21
CA GLN A 183 -16.29 5.42 -16.96
C GLN A 183 -17.46 6.11 -16.26
N ARG A 184 -17.57 5.97 -14.93
CA ARG A 184 -18.61 6.65 -14.13
C ARG A 184 -18.47 8.16 -14.20
N GLN A 185 -17.26 8.68 -13.96
CA GLN A 185 -17.00 10.11 -13.99
C GLN A 185 -17.26 10.71 -15.37
N ALA A 186 -16.82 10.05 -16.45
CA ALA A 186 -17.12 10.48 -17.81
C ALA A 186 -18.63 10.52 -18.12
N ARG A 187 -19.40 9.53 -17.64
CA ARG A 187 -20.87 9.51 -17.77
C ARG A 187 -21.58 10.59 -16.96
N LEU A 188 -20.99 11.02 -15.84
CA LEU A 188 -21.48 12.11 -15.01
C LEU A 188 -21.08 13.50 -15.53
N GLY A 189 -20.39 13.56 -16.68
CA GLY A 189 -20.08 14.81 -17.37
C GLY A 189 -18.70 15.38 -17.05
N MET A 190 -17.82 14.65 -16.36
CA MET A 190 -16.46 15.12 -16.14
C MET A 190 -15.70 15.16 -17.48
N THR A 191 -15.14 16.32 -17.79
CA THR A 191 -14.36 16.58 -18.99
C THR A 191 -12.86 16.40 -18.76
N GLN A 192 -12.47 16.32 -17.49
CA GLN A 192 -11.10 16.15 -17.03
C GLN A 192 -11.06 15.16 -15.87
N VAL A 193 -9.97 14.38 -15.77
CA VAL A 193 -9.77 13.42 -14.67
C VAL A 193 -8.34 13.52 -14.17
N CYS A 194 -8.18 13.86 -12.89
CA CYS A 194 -6.93 13.79 -12.17
C CYS A 194 -6.81 12.42 -11.45
N ILE A 195 -5.83 11.62 -11.81
CA ILE A 195 -5.55 10.34 -11.17
C ILE A 195 -4.39 10.55 -10.20
N VAL A 196 -4.64 10.36 -8.90
CA VAL A 196 -3.70 10.55 -7.81
C VAL A 196 -3.29 9.18 -7.25
N PRO A 197 -2.11 8.64 -7.64
CA PRO A 197 -1.63 7.36 -7.14
C PRO A 197 -1.19 7.47 -5.67
N ALA A 198 -1.71 6.59 -4.81
CA ALA A 198 -1.26 6.45 -3.43
C ALA A 198 -0.15 5.39 -3.32
N TYR A 199 1.01 5.71 -3.87
CA TYR A 199 2.20 4.86 -3.91
C TYR A 199 3.45 5.63 -3.50
N LEU A 200 4.32 4.98 -2.70
CA LEU A 200 5.57 5.60 -2.25
C LEU A 200 6.65 5.55 -3.33
N PHE A 201 6.78 4.44 -4.04
CA PHE A 201 7.88 4.20 -4.97
C PHE A 201 7.40 3.58 -6.27
N THR A 202 8.28 3.64 -7.28
CA THR A 202 8.04 2.99 -8.57
C THR A 202 7.96 1.47 -8.46
N GLY A 203 7.48 0.84 -9.51
CA GLY A 203 7.40 -0.61 -9.60
C GLY A 203 6.44 -1.07 -10.67
N VAL A 204 6.20 -2.38 -10.75
CA VAL A 204 5.29 -3.00 -11.73
C VAL A 204 3.91 -2.34 -11.75
N LEU A 205 3.41 -1.92 -10.59
CA LEU A 205 2.08 -1.32 -10.51
C LEU A 205 2.04 0.08 -11.12
N MET A 206 3.05 0.92 -10.89
CA MET A 206 3.11 2.25 -11.52
C MET A 206 3.20 2.16 -13.04
N GLU A 207 3.99 1.23 -13.58
CA GLU A 207 4.04 1.00 -15.03
C GLU A 207 2.69 0.54 -15.60
N ARG A 208 2.00 -0.37 -14.90
CA ARG A 208 0.65 -0.80 -15.29
C ARG A 208 -0.35 0.36 -15.28
N ILE A 209 -0.25 1.26 -14.30
CA ILE A 209 -1.09 2.45 -14.21
C ILE A 209 -0.86 3.35 -15.43
N HIS A 210 0.40 3.61 -15.81
CA HIS A 210 0.69 4.40 -17.00
C HIS A 210 0.06 3.80 -18.25
N ALA A 211 0.30 2.52 -18.51
CA ALA A 211 -0.29 1.83 -19.65
C ALA A 211 -1.84 1.80 -19.62
N GLN A 212 -2.42 1.76 -18.42
CA GLN A 212 -3.87 1.77 -18.21
C GLN A 212 -4.46 3.14 -18.53
N VAL A 213 -3.80 4.21 -18.09
CA VAL A 213 -4.22 5.59 -18.39
C VAL A 213 -4.07 5.92 -19.87
N GLU A 214 -3.00 5.47 -20.54
CA GLU A 214 -2.86 5.59 -21.98
C GLU A 214 -4.04 4.96 -22.74
N ARG A 215 -4.46 3.75 -22.36
CA ARG A 215 -5.66 3.11 -22.95
C ARG A 215 -6.92 3.91 -22.67
N LEU A 216 -7.09 4.47 -21.47
CA LEU A 216 -8.25 5.30 -21.13
C LEU A 216 -8.28 6.60 -21.93
N GLN A 217 -7.12 7.23 -22.18
CA GLN A 217 -7.02 8.39 -23.07
C GLN A 217 -7.51 8.09 -24.49
N HIS A 218 -7.16 6.92 -25.03
CA HIS A 218 -7.65 6.47 -26.33
C HIS A 218 -9.16 6.14 -26.32
N GLN A 219 -9.65 5.57 -25.22
CA GLN A 219 -11.06 5.18 -25.10
C GLN A 219 -11.99 6.40 -24.87
N TYR A 220 -11.48 7.44 -24.21
CA TYR A 220 -12.21 8.66 -23.88
C TYR A 220 -11.49 9.91 -24.42
N PRO A 221 -11.39 10.09 -25.74
CA PRO A 221 -10.61 11.19 -26.33
C PRO A 221 -11.15 12.58 -25.99
N GLN A 222 -12.42 12.66 -25.51
CA GLN A 222 -13.04 13.91 -25.05
C GLN A 222 -12.70 14.25 -23.60
N VAL A 223 -12.05 13.36 -22.85
CA VAL A 223 -11.65 13.57 -21.46
C VAL A 223 -10.14 13.82 -21.39
N ALA A 224 -9.74 14.92 -20.76
CA ALA A 224 -8.33 15.20 -20.50
C ALA A 224 -7.90 14.47 -19.22
N PHE A 225 -6.78 13.76 -19.26
CA PHE A 225 -6.24 13.05 -18.12
C PHE A 225 -4.95 13.68 -17.59
N ALA A 226 -4.85 13.84 -16.29
CA ALA A 226 -3.60 14.13 -15.61
C ALA A 226 -3.29 12.97 -14.63
N LEU A 227 -2.11 12.36 -14.78
CA LEU A 227 -1.66 11.25 -13.95
C LEU A 227 -0.52 11.68 -13.05
N GLY A 228 -0.71 11.50 -11.74
CA GLY A 228 0.33 11.71 -10.74
C GLY A 228 1.39 10.61 -10.73
N THR A 229 2.50 10.91 -10.08
CA THR A 229 3.59 9.97 -9.83
C THR A 229 3.51 9.41 -8.40
N HIS A 230 4.40 8.47 -8.08
CA HIS A 230 4.65 8.10 -6.69
C HIS A 230 5.23 9.29 -5.89
N PHE A 231 5.11 9.27 -4.57
CA PHE A 231 5.44 10.42 -3.73
C PHE A 231 6.42 10.15 -2.59
N GLY A 232 7.14 9.01 -2.62
CA GLY A 232 8.07 8.64 -1.54
C GLY A 232 9.17 9.67 -1.28
N PHE A 233 9.56 10.44 -2.30
CA PHE A 233 10.57 11.51 -2.18
C PHE A 233 9.99 12.88 -1.82
N ASP A 234 8.69 12.96 -1.51
CA ASP A 234 8.10 14.20 -1.01
C ASP A 234 8.66 14.55 0.39
N GLU A 235 8.91 15.83 0.63
CA GLU A 235 9.46 16.32 1.90
C GLU A 235 8.61 15.88 3.10
N GLY A 236 7.29 15.81 2.92
CA GLY A 236 6.35 15.34 3.94
C GLY A 236 6.62 13.89 4.40
N ILE A 237 7.19 13.03 3.52
CA ILE A 237 7.54 11.65 3.89
C ILE A 237 8.77 11.62 4.79
N PHE A 238 9.81 12.41 4.47
CA PHE A 238 10.99 12.52 5.33
C PHE A 238 10.62 13.07 6.71
N ASN A 239 9.84 14.14 6.75
CA ASN A 239 9.38 14.76 8.01
C ASN A 239 8.53 13.78 8.84
N LEU A 240 7.69 12.98 8.18
CA LEU A 240 6.90 11.95 8.86
C LEU A 240 7.79 10.85 9.45
N LEU A 241 8.84 10.41 8.73
CA LEU A 241 9.81 9.46 9.29
C LEU A 241 10.57 10.04 10.47
N ASP A 242 10.99 11.31 10.41
CA ASP A 242 11.65 11.98 11.51
C ASP A 242 10.77 12.04 12.76
N ALA A 243 9.47 12.30 12.57
CA ALA A 243 8.48 12.24 13.66
C ALA A 243 8.36 10.80 14.23
N ARG A 244 8.35 9.76 13.36
CA ARG A 244 8.33 8.35 13.82
C ARG A 244 9.57 7.99 14.62
N VAL A 245 10.75 8.48 14.22
CA VAL A 245 11.99 8.29 15.00
C VAL A 245 11.88 8.96 16.36
N ALA A 246 11.40 10.20 16.42
CA ALA A 246 11.23 10.92 17.69
C ALA A 246 10.27 10.18 18.64
N GLU A 247 9.11 9.72 18.12
CA GLU A 247 8.14 8.91 18.87
C GLU A 247 8.78 7.61 19.39
N GLY A 248 9.50 6.89 18.50
CA GLY A 248 10.13 5.61 18.83
C GLY A 248 11.26 5.74 19.85
N CYS A 249 12.07 6.79 19.75
CA CYS A 249 13.15 7.07 20.71
C CYS A 249 12.60 7.44 22.10
N ALA A 250 11.50 8.17 22.16
CA ALA A 250 10.82 8.46 23.43
C ALA A 250 10.31 7.16 24.09
N GLY A 251 9.74 6.24 23.29
CA GLY A 251 9.28 4.92 23.77
C GLY A 251 10.41 3.98 24.21
N LEU A 252 11.62 4.09 23.63
CA LEU A 252 12.78 3.32 24.07
C LEU A 252 13.28 3.75 25.48
N ALA A 253 13.06 5.02 25.83
CA ALA A 253 13.41 5.55 27.16
C ALA A 253 12.43 5.09 28.25
N ASP A 254 11.22 4.70 27.87
CA ASP A 254 10.19 4.17 28.77
C ASP A 254 9.91 2.70 28.44
N ALA A 255 10.50 1.78 29.23
CA ALA A 255 10.35 0.34 29.01
C ALA A 255 8.90 -0.17 29.06
N ALA A 256 7.99 0.58 29.70
CA ALA A 256 6.56 0.26 29.73
C ALA A 256 5.86 0.67 28.41
N ALA A 257 6.33 1.71 27.72
CA ALA A 257 5.80 2.17 26.45
C ALA A 257 6.30 1.34 25.24
N ALA A 258 7.42 0.63 25.40
CA ALA A 258 8.07 -0.12 24.32
C ALA A 258 7.25 -1.31 23.78
N HIS A 259 6.20 -1.72 24.46
CA HIS A 259 5.36 -2.88 24.10
C HIS A 259 4.15 -2.54 23.22
N GLY A 260 3.83 -1.24 23.04
CA GLY A 260 2.62 -0.78 22.37
C GLY A 260 2.82 0.01 21.07
N LEU A 261 4.00 -0.04 20.44
CA LEU A 261 4.34 0.79 19.30
C LEU A 261 3.75 0.31 17.96
N LEU A 262 3.32 -0.95 17.85
CA LEU A 262 2.57 -1.43 16.71
C LEU A 262 1.07 -1.36 17.04
N GLU A 263 0.29 -0.64 16.22
CA GLU A 263 -1.19 -0.62 16.32
C GLU A 263 -1.81 -2.04 16.22
N CYS A 264 -0.98 -3.03 15.92
CA CYS A 264 -1.36 -4.43 15.79
C CYS A 264 -1.18 -5.23 17.09
N ASP A 265 -0.52 -4.70 18.11
CA ASP A 265 -0.40 -5.40 19.41
C ASP A 265 -1.78 -5.39 20.08
N GLY A 266 -2.39 -6.58 20.19
CA GLY A 266 -3.78 -6.75 20.67
C GLY A 266 -4.87 -6.64 19.59
N CYS A 267 -4.52 -6.46 18.31
CA CYS A 267 -5.47 -6.52 17.22
C CYS A 267 -6.08 -7.93 17.13
N ARG A 268 -7.43 -8.03 17.13
CA ARG A 268 -8.16 -9.32 17.03
C ARG A 268 -7.75 -10.16 15.81
N TYR A 269 -7.29 -9.53 14.74
CA TYR A 269 -6.83 -10.24 13.53
C TYR A 269 -5.44 -10.82 13.72
N ARG A 270 -4.55 -10.17 14.49
CA ARG A 270 -3.27 -10.74 14.87
C ARG A 270 -3.47 -11.93 15.81
N LEU A 271 -4.32 -11.78 16.83
CA LEU A 271 -4.62 -12.87 17.76
C LEU A 271 -5.24 -14.08 17.03
N ALA A 272 -6.17 -13.85 16.08
CA ALA A 272 -6.74 -14.92 15.26
C ALA A 272 -5.70 -15.60 14.36
N ALA A 273 -4.78 -14.84 13.77
CA ALA A 273 -3.72 -15.38 12.93
C ALA A 273 -2.65 -16.12 13.77
N GLU A 274 -2.38 -15.68 14.98
CA GLU A 274 -1.51 -16.42 15.93
C GLU A 274 -2.16 -17.75 16.33
N ASP A 275 -3.47 -17.79 16.54
CA ASP A 275 -4.22 -19.03 16.82
C ASP A 275 -4.22 -19.98 15.62
N GLU A 276 -4.38 -19.50 14.38
CA GLU A 276 -4.29 -20.30 13.17
C GLU A 276 -2.88 -20.89 12.98
N HIS A 277 -1.83 -20.12 13.25
CA HIS A 277 -0.44 -20.59 13.16
C HIS A 277 -0.07 -21.62 14.25
N LEU A 278 -0.68 -21.57 15.41
CA LEU A 278 -0.47 -22.57 16.46
C LEU A 278 -1.02 -23.96 16.08
N HIS A 279 -1.99 -24.01 15.14
CA HIS A 279 -2.57 -25.24 14.65
C HIS A 279 -1.90 -25.83 13.39
N ASP A 280 -1.01 -25.08 12.69
CA ASP A 280 -0.45 -25.47 11.38
C ASP A 280 1.05 -25.78 11.38
N HIS A 281 1.59 -26.34 12.44
CA HIS A 281 3.00 -26.79 12.47
C HIS A 281 3.25 -28.17 11.86
N SER A 282 2.33 -28.71 11.05
CA SER A 282 2.48 -30.07 10.47
C SER A 282 2.61 -30.14 8.95
N HIS A 283 2.64 -29.05 8.23
CA HIS A 283 2.80 -29.10 6.76
C HIS A 283 3.94 -28.22 6.24
N ALA A 284 5.06 -28.90 5.98
CA ALA A 284 6.10 -28.43 5.08
C ALA A 284 5.52 -28.18 3.68
N ALA A 285 5.88 -27.04 3.08
CA ALA A 285 5.75 -26.72 1.67
C ALA A 285 4.30 -26.62 1.13
N CYS A 286 3.66 -25.47 1.33
CA CYS A 286 2.61 -25.03 0.41
C CYS A 286 3.20 -24.13 -0.67
N HIS A 287 3.44 -24.71 -1.84
CA HIS A 287 3.55 -23.98 -3.08
C HIS A 287 2.21 -23.28 -3.35
N HIS A 288 2.14 -21.98 -3.16
CA HIS A 288 1.03 -21.20 -3.70
C HIS A 288 1.19 -21.09 -5.22
N SER A 289 0.55 -22.01 -5.94
CA SER A 289 0.26 -21.83 -7.36
C SER A 289 -0.75 -20.70 -7.50
N HIS A 290 -0.28 -19.54 -7.93
CA HIS A 290 -1.14 -18.50 -8.44
C HIS A 290 -1.80 -19.02 -9.71
N LEU A 291 -3.10 -19.21 -9.67
CA LEU A 291 -3.93 -19.36 -10.86
C LEU A 291 -3.96 -18.00 -11.57
N ASP A 292 -3.06 -17.84 -12.53
CA ASP A 292 -3.19 -16.85 -13.59
C ASP A 292 -4.35 -17.32 -14.47
N VAL A 293 -5.49 -16.67 -14.35
CA VAL A 293 -6.59 -16.84 -15.31
C VAL A 293 -6.31 -15.92 -16.48
N ASP A 294 -5.49 -16.38 -17.41
CA ASP A 294 -5.41 -15.82 -18.75
C ASP A 294 -6.65 -16.28 -19.54
N HIS A 295 -7.57 -15.36 -19.78
CA HIS A 295 -8.59 -15.54 -20.81
C HIS A 295 -7.95 -15.31 -22.18
N ALA A 296 -7.54 -16.40 -22.80
CA ALA A 296 -7.37 -16.44 -24.26
C ALA A 296 -8.69 -16.91 -24.88
N HIS A 297 -9.29 -16.04 -25.70
CA HIS A 297 -10.27 -16.43 -26.71
C HIS A 297 -9.54 -17.19 -27.81
N ASP A 298 -10.01 -18.39 -28.16
CA ASP A 298 -10.12 -18.78 -29.56
C ASP A 298 -11.09 -19.93 -29.77
N ALA A 299 -11.83 -19.72 -30.75
CA ALA A 299 -12.72 -20.36 -31.69
C ALA A 299 -12.78 -21.89 -31.76
N ASP A 300 -14.06 -22.32 -32.00
CA ASP A 300 -14.49 -23.29 -33.02
C ASP A 300 -14.19 -24.78 -32.79
N HIS A 301 -15.22 -25.54 -32.63
CA HIS A 301 -15.63 -26.66 -33.45
C HIS A 301 -16.84 -27.37 -32.86
N GLY A 302 -17.85 -27.53 -33.73
CA GLY A 302 -19.12 -28.16 -33.49
C GLY A 302 -19.04 -29.67 -33.28
N CYS A 303 -20.13 -30.24 -32.76
CA CYS A 303 -20.89 -31.35 -33.30
C CYS A 303 -21.92 -31.88 -32.32
N THR A 304 -23.15 -31.80 -32.76
CA THR A 304 -24.26 -32.76 -32.78
C THR A 304 -24.80 -33.43 -31.50
N ALA A 305 -26.08 -33.12 -31.30
CA ALA A 305 -27.25 -34.00 -31.12
C ALA A 305 -27.43 -34.86 -29.86
N GLY A 306 -28.59 -34.69 -29.25
CA GLY A 306 -29.19 -35.73 -28.36
C GLY A 306 -30.36 -35.25 -27.53
N HIS A 307 -31.53 -35.45 -28.01
CA HIS A 307 -32.90 -35.34 -27.49
C HIS A 307 -33.12 -35.61 -26.00
N GLY A 308 -34.09 -34.91 -25.41
CA GLY A 308 -34.75 -35.32 -24.20
C GLY A 308 -35.71 -34.25 -23.64
N ALA A 309 -36.95 -34.27 -24.12
CA ALA A 309 -38.07 -33.48 -23.62
C ALA A 309 -38.51 -33.97 -22.23
N HIS A 310 -38.91 -33.06 -21.35
CA HIS A 310 -40.17 -33.23 -20.57
C HIS A 310 -40.66 -31.90 -20.01
N ALA A 311 -41.95 -31.71 -20.21
CA ALA A 311 -42.80 -30.60 -19.86
C ALA A 311 -43.16 -30.58 -18.35
N GLY A 312 -43.63 -29.43 -17.86
CA GLY A 312 -44.35 -29.31 -16.59
C GLY A 312 -44.39 -27.87 -16.08
N ALA A 313 -45.28 -27.08 -16.62
CA ALA A 313 -46.42 -26.35 -16.06
C ALA A 313 -46.18 -25.44 -14.81
N HIS A 314 -46.56 -24.17 -15.00
CA HIS A 314 -46.90 -23.09 -14.06
C HIS A 314 -47.94 -23.45 -12.96
N PRO A 315 -48.26 -22.63 -11.91
CA PRO A 315 -48.67 -21.22 -12.07
C PRO A 315 -48.36 -20.24 -10.92
N HIS A 316 -48.44 -18.92 -11.27
CA HIS A 316 -48.95 -17.71 -10.58
C HIS A 316 -49.19 -17.63 -9.05
N SER A 317 -48.75 -16.48 -8.50
CA SER A 317 -49.48 -15.41 -7.73
C SER A 317 -48.42 -14.51 -7.04
N ALA A 318 -48.25 -13.21 -7.27
CA ALA A 318 -49.04 -12.02 -6.99
C ALA A 318 -49.18 -11.66 -5.47
N HIS A 319 -48.84 -10.38 -5.20
CA HIS A 319 -49.07 -9.53 -4.02
C HIS A 319 -47.92 -9.43 -2.99
N VAL A 320 -47.42 -8.33 -2.67
CA VAL A 320 -47.67 -6.89 -2.36
C VAL A 320 -46.33 -6.20 -2.38
#